data_2dce35024cfde3dc1369e866594868d5
#
_entry.id   2dce35024cfde3dc1369e866594868d5
#
_cell.length_a   1.000
_cell.length_b   1.000
_cell.length_c   1.000
_cell.angle_alpha   90.00
_cell.angle_beta   90.00
_cell.angle_gamma   90.00
#
_symmetry.space_group_name_H-M   'P 1'
#
loop_
_entity.id
_entity.type
_entity.pdbx_description
1 polymer ?
#
loop_
_entity_poly.entity_id
_entity_poly.type
_entity_poly.pdbx_seq_one_letter_code
_entity_poly.pdbx_strand_id
1 'polypeptide(L)'
;EAIGYIQAQSEHAQELLDFISSRFSSPTLCGLLLGKAARAREKGVELYFDPACRLDRPFQPLGEQELISIIGNLLDNAIEATQRSPLPHAPVEVLIKLSDQELIIEVADQGVGIKPEIRERIFERGITTKTRGDHGIGLYLIESYVTQAGGAIEVADNTPRGAIFSLFIPATGTARQLEDTDYAT
;
A
#
# COMPACT_ATOMS: atom_id res chain seq x y z
N GLU A 1 -33.87 -8.88 12.31
CA GLU A 1 -32.80 -7.85 12.06
C GLU A 1 -31.38 -8.45 12.14
N ALA A 2 -31.00 -9.23 13.17
CA ALA A 2 -29.67 -9.79 13.31
C ALA A 2 -29.28 -10.76 12.17
N ILE A 3 -30.21 -11.59 11.68
CA ILE A 3 -29.95 -12.53 10.58
C ILE A 3 -29.66 -11.79 9.27
N GLY A 4 -30.39 -10.73 8.97
CA GLY A 4 -30.16 -9.91 7.77
C GLY A 4 -28.81 -9.20 7.79
N TYR A 5 -28.36 -8.76 8.95
CA TYR A 5 -27.04 -8.14 9.12
C TYR A 5 -25.90 -9.14 8.91
N ILE A 6 -26.04 -10.35 9.46
CA ILE A 6 -25.06 -11.44 9.28
C ILE A 6 -24.99 -11.87 7.81
N GLN A 7 -26.11 -11.97 7.13
CA GLN A 7 -26.17 -12.32 5.70
C GLN A 7 -25.47 -11.25 4.84
N ALA A 8 -25.78 -9.98 5.04
CA ALA A 8 -25.15 -8.88 4.31
C ALA A 8 -23.62 -8.81 4.52
N GLN A 9 -23.16 -9.09 5.74
CA GLN A 9 -21.73 -9.17 6.01
C GLN A 9 -21.06 -10.37 5.31
N SER A 10 -21.74 -11.50 5.24
CA SER A 10 -21.24 -12.70 4.56
C SER A 10 -21.17 -12.50 3.05
N GLU A 11 -22.19 -11.88 2.45
CA GLU A 11 -22.22 -11.55 1.02
C GLU A 11 -21.08 -10.61 0.65
N HIS A 12 -20.89 -9.53 1.38
CA HIS A 12 -19.83 -8.58 1.14
C HIS A 12 -18.41 -9.20 1.30
N ALA A 13 -18.24 -10.10 2.28
CA ALA A 13 -16.97 -10.81 2.45
C ALA A 13 -16.70 -11.76 1.28
N GLN A 14 -17.72 -12.42 0.75
CA GLN A 14 -17.61 -13.29 -0.43
C GLN A 14 -17.29 -12.49 -1.70
N GLU A 15 -17.97 -11.37 -1.92
CA GLU A 15 -17.68 -10.47 -3.04
C GLU A 15 -16.24 -9.99 -3.04
N LEU A 16 -15.72 -9.58 -1.87
CA LEU A 16 -14.33 -9.17 -1.72
C LEU A 16 -13.36 -10.32 -2.00
N LEU A 17 -13.65 -11.52 -1.50
CA LEU A 17 -12.84 -12.71 -1.77
C LEU A 17 -12.79 -13.02 -3.26
N ASP A 18 -13.93 -13.00 -3.94
CA ASP A 18 -14.03 -13.27 -5.37
C ASP A 18 -13.30 -12.20 -6.19
N PHE A 19 -13.45 -10.93 -5.81
CA PHE A 19 -12.73 -9.82 -6.43
C PHE A 19 -11.21 -10.01 -6.30
N ILE A 20 -10.69 -10.17 -5.08
CA ILE A 20 -9.25 -10.29 -4.82
C ILE A 20 -8.68 -11.54 -5.51
N SER A 21 -9.33 -12.70 -5.40
CA SER A 21 -8.87 -13.94 -6.00
C SER A 21 -8.84 -13.91 -7.52
N SER A 22 -9.69 -13.11 -8.16
CA SER A 22 -9.72 -12.96 -9.62
C SER A 22 -8.68 -11.96 -10.15
N ARG A 23 -8.14 -11.09 -9.31
CA ARG A 23 -7.25 -9.99 -9.71
C ARG A 23 -5.79 -10.20 -9.34
N PHE A 24 -5.51 -11.01 -8.34
CA PHE A 24 -4.17 -11.22 -7.81
C PHE A 24 -3.78 -12.69 -7.92
N SER A 25 -2.61 -12.97 -8.54
CA SER A 25 -2.13 -14.34 -8.74
C SER A 25 -1.45 -14.95 -7.50
N SER A 26 -0.96 -14.12 -6.58
CA SER A 26 -0.29 -14.59 -5.37
C SER A 26 -1.28 -14.92 -4.25
N PRO A 27 -1.36 -16.18 -3.79
CA PRO A 27 -2.19 -16.54 -2.63
C PRO A 27 -1.77 -15.81 -1.35
N THR A 28 -0.48 -15.55 -1.17
CA THR A 28 0.07 -14.84 -0.01
C THR A 28 -0.42 -13.38 0.00
N LEU A 29 -0.36 -12.72 -1.15
CA LEU A 29 -0.88 -11.36 -1.30
C LEU A 29 -2.41 -11.32 -1.10
N CYS A 30 -3.15 -12.27 -1.66
CA CYS A 30 -4.60 -12.38 -1.43
C CYS A 30 -4.91 -12.49 0.06
N GLY A 31 -4.20 -13.37 0.78
CA GLY A 31 -4.34 -13.53 2.22
C GLY A 31 -4.03 -12.25 3.00
N LEU A 32 -2.98 -11.51 2.62
CA LEU A 32 -2.65 -10.22 3.20
C LEU A 32 -3.80 -9.22 3.02
N LEU A 33 -4.29 -9.04 1.78
CA LEU A 33 -5.33 -8.04 1.46
C LEU A 33 -6.64 -8.35 2.20
N LEU A 34 -7.06 -9.61 2.22
CA LEU A 34 -8.26 -10.06 2.95
C LEU A 34 -8.08 -9.86 4.47
N GLY A 35 -6.94 -10.22 5.01
CA GLY A 35 -6.63 -10.03 6.43
C GLY A 35 -6.60 -8.55 6.82
N LYS A 36 -6.05 -7.67 5.97
CA LYS A 36 -6.05 -6.22 6.20
C LYS A 36 -7.47 -5.63 6.12
N ALA A 37 -8.29 -6.09 5.16
CA ALA A 37 -9.68 -5.65 5.06
C ALA A 37 -10.50 -6.05 6.29
N ALA A 38 -10.36 -7.29 6.76
CA ALA A 38 -11.02 -7.76 7.99
C ALA A 38 -10.59 -6.92 9.21
N ARG A 39 -9.27 -6.71 9.39
CA ARG A 39 -8.74 -5.92 10.50
C ARG A 39 -9.13 -4.44 10.43
N ALA A 40 -9.20 -3.85 9.24
CA ALA A 40 -9.67 -2.48 9.05
C ALA A 40 -11.12 -2.35 9.50
N ARG A 41 -11.98 -3.29 9.09
CA ARG A 41 -13.40 -3.34 9.47
C ARG A 41 -13.58 -3.44 11.00
N GLU A 42 -12.80 -4.25 11.69
CA GLU A 42 -12.80 -4.32 13.15
C GLU A 42 -12.49 -2.97 13.81
N LYS A 43 -11.73 -2.13 13.13
CA LYS A 43 -11.38 -0.78 13.55
C LYS A 43 -12.35 0.31 13.04
N GLY A 44 -13.44 -0.08 12.37
CA GLY A 44 -14.41 0.84 11.79
C GLY A 44 -13.91 1.57 10.53
N VAL A 45 -12.88 1.02 9.86
CA VAL A 45 -12.32 1.54 8.61
C VAL A 45 -12.67 0.58 7.47
N GLU A 46 -13.12 1.09 6.35
CA GLU A 46 -13.36 0.31 5.14
C GLU A 46 -12.17 0.41 4.17
N LEU A 47 -11.76 -0.69 3.55
CA LEU A 47 -10.84 -0.69 2.42
C LEU A 47 -11.66 -0.82 1.13
N TYR A 48 -11.51 0.15 0.24
CA TYR A 48 -12.09 0.13 -1.09
C TYR A 48 -10.99 -0.18 -2.12
N PHE A 49 -11.11 -1.31 -2.79
CA PHE A 49 -10.21 -1.68 -3.87
C PHE A 49 -10.74 -1.18 -5.20
N ASP A 50 -9.94 -0.39 -5.90
CA ASP A 50 -10.30 0.12 -7.22
C ASP A 50 -10.57 -1.05 -8.20
N PRO A 51 -11.61 -0.99 -9.02
CA PRO A 51 -11.91 -2.02 -10.02
C PRO A 51 -10.76 -2.28 -11.02
N ALA A 52 -9.83 -1.34 -11.19
CA ALA A 52 -8.65 -1.49 -12.02
C ALA A 52 -7.52 -2.27 -11.34
N CYS A 53 -7.65 -2.67 -10.08
CA CYS A 53 -6.67 -3.53 -9.42
C CYS A 53 -6.40 -4.79 -10.22
N ARG A 54 -5.12 -5.07 -10.48
CA ARG A 54 -4.66 -6.27 -11.17
C ARG A 54 -3.16 -6.50 -10.96
N LEU A 55 -2.83 -7.65 -10.40
CA LEU A 55 -1.46 -8.17 -10.31
C LEU A 55 -1.54 -9.68 -10.55
N ASP A 56 -1.73 -10.05 -11.82
CA ASP A 56 -2.06 -11.39 -12.29
C ASP A 56 -0.84 -12.24 -12.68
N ARG A 57 0.36 -11.71 -12.46
CA ARG A 57 1.65 -12.38 -12.68
C ARG A 57 2.70 -11.92 -11.67
N PRO A 58 3.76 -12.69 -11.41
CA PRO A 58 4.87 -12.24 -10.59
C PRO A 58 5.50 -10.96 -11.13
N PHE A 59 5.89 -10.08 -10.24
CA PHE A 59 6.56 -8.82 -10.56
C PHE A 59 8.06 -8.94 -10.26
N GLN A 60 8.89 -9.05 -11.29
CA GLN A 60 10.32 -9.38 -11.18
C GLN A 60 11.21 -8.32 -10.51
N PRO A 61 10.97 -7.00 -10.67
CA PRO A 61 11.77 -5.97 -10.01
C PRO A 61 11.69 -6.00 -8.47
N LEU A 62 10.62 -6.59 -7.92
CA LEU A 62 10.43 -6.82 -6.49
C LEU A 62 10.11 -8.29 -6.23
N GLY A 63 10.67 -8.84 -5.18
CA GLY A 63 10.26 -10.13 -4.65
C GLY A 63 8.89 -10.07 -3.99
N GLU A 64 8.23 -11.23 -3.87
CA GLU A 64 6.90 -11.32 -3.22
C GLU A 64 6.91 -10.79 -1.78
N GLN A 65 7.98 -11.05 -1.01
CA GLN A 65 8.12 -10.58 0.36
C GLN A 65 8.24 -9.05 0.45
N GLU A 66 8.93 -8.44 -0.50
CA GLU A 66 9.07 -6.98 -0.59
C GLU A 66 7.73 -6.33 -0.94
N LEU A 67 6.99 -6.89 -1.90
CA LEU A 67 5.63 -6.45 -2.22
C LEU A 67 4.68 -6.54 -1.03
N ILE A 68 4.70 -7.66 -0.31
CA ILE A 68 3.91 -7.87 0.91
C ILE A 68 4.28 -6.84 1.97
N SER A 69 5.57 -6.57 2.15
CA SER A 69 6.06 -5.56 3.10
C SER A 69 5.58 -4.16 2.72
N ILE A 70 5.73 -3.77 1.45
CA ILE A 70 5.29 -2.47 0.94
C ILE A 70 3.79 -2.27 1.16
N ILE A 71 2.99 -3.18 0.62
CA ILE A 71 1.53 -3.08 0.65
C ILE A 71 1.02 -3.14 2.10
N GLY A 72 1.57 -4.06 2.89
CA GLY A 72 1.22 -4.21 4.30
C GLY A 72 1.47 -2.95 5.12
N ASN A 73 2.63 -2.29 4.95
CA ASN A 73 2.97 -1.06 5.65
C ASN A 73 2.12 0.13 5.19
N LEU A 74 1.87 0.28 3.89
CA LEU A 74 0.99 1.34 3.37
C LEU A 74 -0.42 1.22 3.94
N LEU A 75 -1.01 0.01 3.89
CA LEU A 75 -2.35 -0.23 4.43
C LEU A 75 -2.43 0.00 5.94
N ASP A 76 -1.44 -0.47 6.71
CA ASP A 76 -1.41 -0.21 8.16
C ASP A 76 -1.36 1.28 8.47
N ASN A 77 -0.54 2.04 7.75
CA ASN A 77 -0.43 3.49 7.92
C ASN A 77 -1.75 4.20 7.59
N ALA A 78 -2.39 3.86 6.48
CA ALA A 78 -3.65 4.44 6.05
C ALA A 78 -4.81 4.11 7.02
N ILE A 79 -4.93 2.85 7.44
CA ILE A 79 -5.95 2.40 8.41
C ILE A 79 -5.79 3.16 9.74
N GLU A 80 -4.56 3.27 10.24
CA GLU A 80 -4.31 3.97 11.50
C GLU A 80 -4.52 5.49 11.39
N ALA A 81 -4.16 6.10 10.27
CA ALA A 81 -4.41 7.52 10.02
C ALA A 81 -5.91 7.82 9.97
N THR A 82 -6.67 6.96 9.25
CA THR A 82 -8.13 7.07 9.13
C THR A 82 -8.82 6.84 10.47
N GLN A 83 -8.38 5.85 11.25
CA GLN A 83 -8.94 5.59 12.59
C GLN A 83 -8.81 6.79 13.54
N ARG A 84 -7.76 7.59 13.39
CA ARG A 84 -7.52 8.81 14.18
C ARG A 84 -8.22 10.05 13.62
N SER A 85 -8.86 9.93 12.46
CA SER A 85 -9.57 11.04 11.82
C SER A 85 -10.89 11.35 12.54
N PRO A 86 -11.26 12.63 12.65
CA PRO A 86 -12.60 13.00 13.09
C PRO A 86 -13.68 12.77 12.02
N LEU A 87 -13.31 12.39 10.80
CA LEU A 87 -14.24 12.02 9.72
C LEU A 87 -14.57 10.53 9.85
N PRO A 88 -15.74 10.18 10.38
CA PRO A 88 -16.12 8.79 10.52
C PRO A 88 -16.37 8.15 9.13
N HIS A 89 -15.94 6.91 8.95
CA HIS A 89 -16.30 6.04 7.84
C HIS A 89 -15.81 6.43 6.43
N ALA A 90 -14.81 7.31 6.32
CA ALA A 90 -14.16 7.51 5.04
C ALA A 90 -13.35 6.25 4.67
N PRO A 91 -13.54 5.67 3.46
CA PRO A 91 -12.78 4.51 3.06
C PRO A 91 -11.31 4.85 2.81
N VAL A 92 -10.44 3.86 2.98
CA VAL A 92 -9.10 3.89 2.42
C VAL A 92 -9.19 3.32 1.00
N GLU A 93 -8.82 4.11 0.01
CA GLU A 93 -8.83 3.69 -1.39
C GLU A 93 -7.50 3.04 -1.76
N VAL A 94 -7.57 1.91 -2.46
CA VAL A 94 -6.40 1.08 -2.79
C VAL A 94 -6.41 0.77 -4.28
N LEU A 95 -5.33 1.14 -4.97
CA LEU A 95 -5.04 0.72 -6.34
C LEU A 95 -3.73 -0.07 -6.36
N ILE A 96 -3.74 -1.28 -6.91
CA ILE A 96 -2.55 -2.08 -7.19
C ILE A 96 -2.69 -2.57 -8.62
N LYS A 97 -1.94 -1.98 -9.55
CA LYS A 97 -2.13 -2.24 -10.98
C LYS A 97 -0.80 -2.51 -11.68
N LEU A 98 -0.65 -3.71 -12.19
CA LEU A 98 0.46 -4.07 -13.06
C LEU A 98 0.08 -3.86 -14.53
N SER A 99 0.90 -3.10 -15.24
CA SER A 99 0.89 -2.96 -16.68
C SER A 99 2.13 -3.64 -17.29
N ASP A 100 2.30 -3.52 -18.59
CA ASP A 100 3.52 -4.01 -19.26
C ASP A 100 4.74 -3.12 -19.00
N GLN A 101 4.51 -1.88 -18.55
CA GLN A 101 5.56 -0.89 -18.34
C GLN A 101 5.92 -0.71 -16.87
N GLU A 102 4.94 -0.79 -15.97
CA GLU A 102 5.14 -0.48 -14.56
C GLU A 102 4.10 -1.14 -13.65
N LEU A 103 4.46 -1.27 -12.38
CA LEU A 103 3.55 -1.52 -11.27
C LEU A 103 3.23 -0.20 -10.58
N ILE A 104 1.96 0.14 -10.49
CA ILE A 104 1.44 1.26 -9.71
C ILE A 104 0.81 0.72 -8.45
N ILE A 105 1.21 1.27 -7.30
CA ILE A 105 0.56 1.04 -6.00
C ILE A 105 0.18 2.39 -5.45
N GLU A 106 -1.12 2.62 -5.26
CA GLU A 106 -1.63 3.84 -4.64
C GLU A 106 -2.52 3.51 -3.46
N VAL A 107 -2.29 4.20 -2.35
CA VAL A 107 -3.12 4.11 -1.15
C VAL A 107 -3.46 5.52 -0.72
N ALA A 108 -4.75 5.84 -0.73
CA ALA A 108 -5.28 7.14 -0.35
C ALA A 108 -6.15 7.02 0.91
N ASP A 109 -5.80 7.76 1.95
CA ASP A 109 -6.56 7.84 3.19
C ASP A 109 -7.22 9.21 3.39
N GLN A 110 -8.25 9.28 4.18
CA GLN A 110 -8.85 10.52 4.67
C GLN A 110 -8.58 10.72 6.17
N GLY A 111 -7.40 10.32 6.58
CA GLY A 111 -6.93 10.37 7.95
C GLY A 111 -6.49 11.76 8.40
N VAL A 112 -5.60 11.78 9.37
CA VAL A 112 -5.08 13.04 9.95
C VAL A 112 -4.09 13.78 9.05
N GLY A 113 -3.66 13.15 7.94
CA GLY A 113 -2.67 13.70 7.02
C GLY A 113 -1.24 13.68 7.58
N ILE A 114 -0.33 14.28 6.83
CA ILE A 114 1.10 14.38 7.19
C ILE A 114 1.40 15.82 7.59
N LYS A 115 1.97 15.98 8.79
CA LYS A 115 2.36 17.31 9.27
C LYS A 115 3.48 17.88 8.39
N PRO A 116 3.41 19.17 8.00
CA PRO A 116 4.43 19.81 7.16
C PRO A 116 5.86 19.65 7.70
N GLU A 117 6.03 19.71 9.03
CA GLU A 117 7.32 19.69 9.69
C GLU A 117 8.08 18.35 9.55
N ILE A 118 7.34 17.27 9.23
CA ILE A 118 7.95 15.94 9.08
C ILE A 118 7.89 15.43 7.63
N ARG A 119 7.20 16.13 6.74
CA ARG A 119 6.90 15.66 5.38
C ARG A 119 8.14 15.24 4.59
N GLU A 120 9.20 16.06 4.63
CA GLU A 120 10.45 15.76 3.94
C GLU A 120 11.26 14.61 4.57
N ARG A 121 10.89 14.24 5.80
CA ARG A 121 11.62 13.28 6.63
C ARG A 121 10.86 12.00 6.92
N ILE A 122 9.67 11.83 6.36
CA ILE A 122 8.80 10.67 6.68
C ILE A 122 9.42 9.32 6.30
N PHE A 123 10.37 9.32 5.37
CA PHE A 123 11.11 8.12 4.95
C PHE A 123 12.41 7.90 5.73
N GLU A 124 12.83 8.84 6.58
CA GLU A 124 13.99 8.64 7.43
C GLU A 124 13.71 7.55 8.48
N ARG A 125 14.72 6.71 8.73
CA ARG A 125 14.62 5.66 9.74
C ARG A 125 14.37 6.24 11.13
N GLY A 126 13.36 5.73 11.83
CA GLY A 126 13.01 6.15 13.18
C GLY A 126 12.02 7.32 13.24
N ILE A 127 11.61 7.89 12.13
CA ILE A 127 10.53 8.89 12.09
C ILE A 127 9.19 8.17 12.20
N THR A 128 8.47 8.45 13.28
CA THR A 128 7.13 7.92 13.51
C THR A 128 6.28 8.93 14.27
N THR A 129 5.01 9.01 13.92
CA THR A 129 3.99 9.75 14.69
C THR A 129 3.26 8.84 15.70
N LYS A 130 3.65 7.56 15.77
CA LYS A 130 3.04 6.56 16.65
C LYS A 130 3.67 6.59 18.04
N THR A 131 2.84 6.55 19.07
CA THR A 131 3.27 6.69 20.47
C THR A 131 3.71 5.39 21.14
N ARG A 132 3.50 4.21 20.54
CA ARG A 132 3.90 2.92 21.12
C ARG A 132 4.30 1.88 20.06
N GLY A 133 5.50 1.32 20.21
CA GLY A 133 5.91 0.03 19.64
C GLY A 133 6.28 -0.01 18.16
N ASP A 134 6.06 1.04 17.41
CA ASP A 134 6.44 1.09 16.00
C ASP A 134 7.71 1.95 15.83
N HIS A 135 8.76 1.34 15.32
CA HIS A 135 10.10 1.92 15.30
C HIS A 135 10.31 2.90 14.12
N GLY A 136 9.26 3.34 13.43
CA GLY A 136 9.38 4.23 12.27
C GLY A 136 10.19 3.60 11.12
N ILE A 137 10.07 2.29 10.93
CA ILE A 137 10.83 1.55 9.92
C ILE A 137 9.99 1.33 8.64
N GLY A 138 8.65 1.33 8.74
CA GLY A 138 7.77 0.95 7.63
C GLY A 138 7.96 1.77 6.37
N LEU A 139 7.91 3.10 6.47
CA LEU A 139 8.11 4.00 5.31
C LEU A 139 9.55 3.96 4.80
N TYR A 140 10.55 3.85 5.68
CA TYR A 140 11.94 3.65 5.30
C TYR A 140 12.13 2.38 4.46
N LEU A 141 11.52 1.26 4.83
CA LEU A 141 11.58 0.02 4.06
C LEU A 141 10.91 0.16 2.69
N ILE A 142 9.76 0.85 2.63
CA ILE A 142 9.07 1.11 1.37
C ILE A 142 9.99 1.87 0.43
N GLU A 143 10.58 2.98 0.89
CA GLU A 143 11.51 3.79 0.09
C GLU A 143 12.71 2.96 -0.38
N SER A 144 13.30 2.17 0.52
CA SER A 144 14.44 1.31 0.20
C SER A 144 14.11 0.32 -0.92
N TYR A 145 13.01 -0.41 -0.81
CA TYR A 145 12.60 -1.40 -1.81
C TYR A 145 12.25 -0.76 -3.15
N VAL A 146 11.49 0.33 -3.14
CA VAL A 146 11.09 1.04 -4.36
C VAL A 146 12.31 1.61 -5.08
N THR A 147 13.23 2.24 -4.34
CA THR A 147 14.48 2.79 -4.91
C THR A 147 15.37 1.69 -5.50
N GLN A 148 15.53 0.56 -4.82
CA GLN A 148 16.29 -0.59 -5.32
C GLN A 148 15.69 -1.16 -6.59
N ALA A 149 14.36 -1.13 -6.74
CA ALA A 149 13.66 -1.56 -7.94
C ALA A 149 13.65 -0.48 -9.06
N GLY A 150 14.33 0.65 -8.86
CA GLY A 150 14.38 1.75 -9.82
C GLY A 150 13.08 2.56 -9.92
N GLY A 151 12.22 2.45 -8.92
CA GLY A 151 10.94 3.15 -8.85
C GLY A 151 11.01 4.52 -8.17
N ALA A 152 9.87 5.17 -8.09
CA ALA A 152 9.65 6.45 -7.44
C ALA A 152 8.46 6.40 -6.49
N ILE A 153 8.47 7.26 -5.48
CA ILE A 153 7.37 7.45 -4.53
C ILE A 153 6.96 8.91 -4.57
N GLU A 154 5.66 9.15 -4.72
CA GLU A 154 5.04 10.45 -4.58
C GLU A 154 4.11 10.46 -3.36
N VAL A 155 4.10 11.57 -2.65
CA VAL A 155 3.24 11.77 -1.48
C VAL A 155 2.50 13.08 -1.62
N ALA A 156 1.19 13.03 -1.66
CA ALA A 156 0.30 14.18 -1.80
C ALA A 156 -0.68 14.29 -0.62
N ASP A 157 -1.25 15.47 -0.45
CA ASP A 157 -2.38 15.66 0.45
C ASP A 157 -3.66 15.19 -0.24
N ASN A 158 -4.51 14.49 0.48
CA ASN A 158 -5.82 14.08 0.00
C ASN A 158 -6.89 15.15 0.31
N THR A 159 -7.96 15.15 -0.45
CA THR A 159 -9.10 16.07 -0.29
C THR A 159 -10.30 15.30 0.25
N PRO A 160 -10.97 15.78 1.30
CA PRO A 160 -10.78 17.07 1.99
C PRO A 160 -9.61 17.07 2.99
N ARG A 161 -9.02 15.92 3.29
CA ARG A 161 -7.86 15.71 4.18
C ARG A 161 -7.29 14.31 4.01
N GLY A 162 -6.12 14.04 4.62
CA GLY A 162 -5.44 12.75 4.57
C GLY A 162 -4.21 12.80 3.70
N ALA A 163 -3.73 11.64 3.29
CA ALA A 163 -2.56 11.49 2.45
C ALA A 163 -2.81 10.51 1.30
N ILE A 164 -2.10 10.71 0.20
CA ILE A 164 -2.03 9.79 -0.92
C ILE A 164 -0.57 9.38 -1.08
N PHE A 165 -0.29 8.09 -1.02
CA PHE A 165 1.00 7.50 -1.35
C PHE A 165 0.88 6.79 -2.69
N SER A 166 1.63 7.26 -3.70
CA SER A 166 1.67 6.67 -5.03
C SER A 166 3.08 6.17 -5.35
N LEU A 167 3.21 4.88 -5.65
CA LEU A 167 4.44 4.21 -5.99
C LEU A 167 4.40 3.82 -7.47
N PHE A 168 5.47 4.13 -8.18
CA PHE A 168 5.64 3.82 -9.59
C PHE A 168 6.93 2.99 -9.75
N ILE A 169 6.81 1.73 -10.13
CA ILE A 169 7.94 0.80 -10.20
C ILE A 169 8.02 0.22 -11.61
N PRO A 170 9.09 0.51 -12.41
CA PRO A 170 9.23 0.02 -13.77
C PRO A 170 9.19 -1.51 -13.84
N ALA A 171 8.46 -2.08 -14.81
CA ALA A 171 8.38 -3.53 -15.00
C ALA A 171 9.68 -4.16 -15.54
N THR A 172 10.48 -3.35 -16.21
CA THR A 172 11.85 -3.72 -16.61
C THR A 172 12.81 -3.03 -15.65
N GLY A 173 13.44 -3.79 -14.79
CA GLY A 173 14.51 -3.26 -13.94
C GLY A 173 15.53 -2.59 -14.84
N THR A 174 15.75 -1.29 -14.62
CA THR A 174 16.91 -0.60 -15.19
C THR A 174 18.11 -1.17 -14.43
N ALA A 175 18.69 -2.26 -14.96
CA ALA A 175 20.03 -2.66 -14.57
C ALA A 175 20.90 -1.41 -14.82
N ARG A 176 21.32 -0.73 -13.75
CA ARG A 176 22.43 0.20 -13.84
C ARG A 176 23.58 -0.61 -14.44
N GLN A 177 23.83 -0.40 -15.73
CA GLN A 177 25.13 -0.69 -16.29
C GLN A 177 26.11 0.18 -15.48
N LEU A 178 26.78 -0.46 -14.54
CA LEU A 178 28.07 0.00 -14.10
C LEU A 178 28.94 -0.06 -15.36
N GLU A 179 29.16 1.08 -16.00
CA GLU A 179 30.19 1.23 -16.97
C GLU A 179 31.49 0.87 -16.26
N ASP A 180 31.97 -0.35 -16.52
CA ASP A 180 33.36 -0.72 -16.30
C ASP A 180 34.21 0.26 -17.10
N THR A 181 34.66 1.30 -16.44
CA THR A 181 35.68 2.16 -17.00
C THR A 181 36.96 1.35 -16.98
N ASP A 182 37.25 0.75 -18.13
CA ASP A 182 38.57 0.22 -18.48
C ASP A 182 39.67 1.18 -18.07
N TYR A 183 40.41 0.83 -17.05
CA TYR A 183 41.79 1.30 -16.87
C TYR A 183 42.70 0.28 -17.54
N ALA A 184 42.83 0.40 -18.85
CA ALA A 184 43.97 -0.13 -19.59
C ALA A 184 44.88 1.05 -19.98
N THR A 185 45.93 1.27 -19.25
CA THR A 185 47.33 1.48 -19.79
C THR A 185 48.29 1.77 -18.65
#